data_0f84e12240d0d6622187bd7bf4fc576e
#
_entry.id   0f84e12240d0d6622187bd7bf4fc576e
#
_cell.length_a   1.000
_cell.length_b   1.000
_cell.length_c   1.000
_cell.angle_alpha   90.00
_cell.angle_beta   90.00
_cell.angle_gamma   90.00
#
_symmetry.space_group_name_H-M   'P 1'
#
loop_
_entity.id
_entity.type
_entity.pdbx_description
1 polymer ?
#
loop_
_entity_poly.entity_id
_entity_poly.type
_entity_poly.pdbx_seq_one_letter_code
_entity_poly.pdbx_strand_id
1 'polypeptide(L)'
;MKAKDVMEGIERKSEEQPGLPKAFVCRMKEWLSEEYPLFLASYQEPRTQGLRLNGLKGDLAALEKVCRLWFHLEPVPWTECGFYYGEEDRPGKHPYHEAGLYYIQEPSAMAVVEALGVEPGDRVLDLCAAPGGKSTQIAARLQGKGLLVSNEIHPARAKILSQNIERMGAANVVVMNHDAQ
;
A
#
# COMPACT_ATOMS: atom_id res chain seq x y z
N MET A 1 10.96 2.11 32.35
CA MET A 1 10.18 0.86 32.34
C MET A 1 11.12 -0.21 31.79
N LYS A 2 11.43 -1.25 32.57
CA LYS A 2 12.43 -2.25 32.16
C LYS A 2 11.82 -3.23 31.15
N ALA A 3 12.59 -3.64 30.15
CA ALA A 3 12.16 -4.58 29.09
C ALA A 3 11.49 -5.86 29.66
N LYS A 4 11.86 -6.24 30.90
CA LYS A 4 11.30 -7.39 31.61
C LYS A 4 9.83 -7.21 32.01
N ASP A 5 9.40 -5.99 32.36
CA ASP A 5 8.03 -5.69 32.78
C ASP A 5 7.08 -5.68 31.55
N VAL A 6 7.63 -5.35 30.38
CA VAL A 6 6.90 -5.40 29.10
C VAL A 6 6.71 -6.85 28.66
N MET A 7 7.71 -7.70 28.82
CA MET A 7 7.66 -9.12 28.48
C MET A 7 6.67 -9.89 29.36
N GLU A 8 6.64 -9.68 30.68
CA GLU A 8 5.68 -10.31 31.59
C GLU A 8 4.23 -9.85 31.32
N GLY A 9 4.01 -8.61 30.85
CA GLY A 9 2.71 -8.10 30.45
C GLY A 9 2.21 -8.73 29.12
N ILE A 10 3.13 -9.08 28.23
CA ILE A 10 2.84 -9.74 26.95
C ILE A 10 2.50 -11.23 27.14
N GLU A 11 3.24 -11.93 28.01
CA GLU A 11 3.00 -13.36 28.28
C GLU A 11 1.60 -13.64 28.86
N ARG A 12 1.07 -12.77 29.74
CA ARG A 12 -0.27 -12.94 30.31
C ARG A 12 -1.42 -12.67 29.34
N LYS A 13 -1.19 -11.91 28.25
CA LYS A 13 -2.19 -11.65 27.21
C LYS A 13 -2.16 -12.66 26.08
N SER A 14 -1.15 -13.54 26.03
CA SER A 14 -0.96 -14.48 24.91
C SER A 14 -1.81 -15.75 24.98
N GLU A 15 -2.53 -16.01 26.07
CA GLU A 15 -3.31 -17.25 26.24
C GLU A 15 -4.73 -17.20 25.65
N GLU A 16 -5.29 -16.01 25.40
CA GLU A 16 -6.62 -15.86 24.78
C GLU A 16 -6.54 -15.05 23.48
N GLN A 17 -6.15 -15.71 22.38
CA GLN A 17 -6.35 -15.12 21.06
C GLN A 17 -7.51 -15.79 20.33
N PRO A 18 -8.66 -15.11 20.23
CA PRO A 18 -9.76 -15.59 19.43
C PRO A 18 -9.41 -15.47 17.92
N GLY A 19 -9.38 -16.61 17.24
CA GLY A 19 -9.56 -16.62 15.80
C GLY A 19 -8.38 -17.07 14.93
N LEU A 20 -7.14 -17.20 15.42
CA LEU A 20 -6.05 -17.68 14.57
C LEU A 20 -6.08 -19.21 14.43
N PRO A 21 -5.97 -19.75 13.19
CA PRO A 21 -5.94 -21.21 12.99
C PRO A 21 -4.73 -21.83 13.70
N LYS A 22 -4.95 -22.94 14.42
CA LYS A 22 -3.89 -23.63 15.18
C LYS A 22 -2.65 -23.96 14.33
N ALA A 23 -2.86 -24.46 13.11
CA ALA A 23 -1.76 -24.76 12.19
C ALA A 23 -0.92 -23.52 11.82
N PHE A 24 -1.56 -22.36 11.67
CA PHE A 24 -0.87 -21.08 11.44
C PHE A 24 -0.04 -20.68 12.67
N VAL A 25 -0.64 -20.75 13.86
CA VAL A 25 0.05 -20.44 15.12
C VAL A 25 1.29 -21.32 15.30
N CYS A 26 1.17 -22.65 15.11
CA CYS A 26 2.31 -23.57 15.21
C CYS A 26 3.43 -23.20 14.23
N ARG A 27 3.08 -22.92 12.97
CA ARG A 27 4.06 -22.54 11.94
C ARG A 27 4.77 -21.22 12.26
N MET A 28 4.02 -20.22 12.73
CA MET A 28 4.63 -18.93 13.10
C MET A 28 5.55 -19.05 14.32
N LYS A 29 5.19 -19.86 15.30
CA LYS A 29 6.08 -20.16 16.44
C LYS A 29 7.40 -20.81 16.00
N GLU A 30 7.32 -21.77 15.09
CA GLU A 30 8.50 -22.43 14.53
C GLU A 30 9.39 -21.46 13.74
N TRP A 31 8.81 -20.62 12.90
CA TRP A 31 9.57 -19.73 12.02
C TRP A 31 10.15 -18.51 12.75
N LEU A 32 9.41 -17.93 13.67
CA LEU A 32 9.77 -16.67 14.33
C LEU A 32 10.48 -16.87 15.66
N SER A 33 10.41 -18.09 16.22
CA SER A 33 11.11 -18.43 17.49
C SER A 33 10.93 -17.34 18.55
N GLU A 34 12.00 -16.61 18.90
CA GLU A 34 12.00 -15.55 19.90
C GLU A 34 11.20 -14.30 19.48
N GLU A 35 10.98 -14.07 18.19
CA GLU A 35 10.19 -12.94 17.68
C GLU A 35 8.68 -13.22 17.72
N TYR A 36 8.27 -14.48 17.93
CA TYR A 36 6.87 -14.85 17.92
C TYR A 36 5.98 -14.04 18.87
N PRO A 37 6.38 -13.73 20.13
CA PRO A 37 5.57 -12.91 21.02
C PRO A 37 5.30 -11.50 20.47
N LEU A 38 6.30 -10.87 19.85
CA LEU A 38 6.14 -9.55 19.21
C LEU A 38 5.21 -9.61 18.00
N PHE A 39 5.40 -10.63 17.16
CA PHE A 39 4.48 -10.89 16.05
C PHE A 39 3.03 -11.07 16.53
N LEU A 40 2.84 -11.83 17.60
CA LEU A 40 1.52 -12.05 18.16
C LEU A 40 0.91 -10.76 18.72
N ALA A 41 1.70 -9.94 19.40
CA ALA A 41 1.26 -8.65 19.93
C ALA A 41 0.82 -7.68 18.81
N SER A 42 1.42 -7.76 17.62
CA SER A 42 1.04 -6.91 16.49
C SER A 42 -0.41 -7.09 16.02
N TYR A 43 -1.04 -8.23 16.31
CA TYR A 43 -2.47 -8.45 16.03
C TYR A 43 -3.42 -7.66 16.94
N GLN A 44 -2.91 -7.11 18.04
CA GLN A 44 -3.67 -6.24 18.95
C GLN A 44 -3.56 -4.76 18.57
N GLU A 45 -2.60 -4.41 17.71
CA GLU A 45 -2.42 -3.05 17.25
C GLU A 45 -3.50 -2.66 16.23
N PRO A 46 -3.92 -1.40 16.19
CA PRO A 46 -4.81 -0.88 15.17
C PRO A 46 -4.22 -1.11 13.77
N ARG A 47 -5.08 -1.39 12.79
CA ARG A 47 -4.64 -1.52 11.41
C ARG A 47 -4.09 -0.19 10.90
N THR A 48 -2.88 -0.21 10.39
CA THR A 48 -2.33 0.93 9.66
C THR A 48 -3.05 1.08 8.32
N GLN A 49 -3.48 2.30 8.01
CA GLN A 49 -4.13 2.65 6.76
C GLN A 49 -3.30 3.73 6.08
N GLY A 50 -3.19 3.67 4.75
CA GLY A 50 -2.40 4.64 4.03
C GLY A 50 -3.04 5.10 2.73
N LEU A 51 -2.63 6.28 2.32
CA LEU A 51 -2.89 6.83 1.00
C LEU A 51 -1.57 7.33 0.40
N ARG A 52 -1.52 7.33 -0.91
CA ARG A 52 -0.37 7.81 -1.68
C ARG A 52 -0.82 8.91 -2.62
N LEU A 53 -0.26 10.10 -2.47
CA LEU A 53 -0.53 11.25 -3.34
C LEU A 53 -0.12 10.96 -4.78
N ASN A 54 -0.85 11.53 -5.73
CA ASN A 54 -0.65 11.28 -7.15
C ASN A 54 0.06 12.46 -7.83
N GLY A 55 1.36 12.35 -7.99
CA GLY A 55 2.18 13.36 -8.67
C GLY A 55 1.83 13.62 -10.14
N LEU A 56 1.00 12.75 -10.78
CA LEU A 56 0.47 13.02 -12.14
C LEU A 56 -0.66 14.06 -12.14
N LYS A 57 -1.27 14.34 -10.98
CA LYS A 57 -2.38 15.30 -10.84
C LYS A 57 -1.94 16.68 -10.33
N GLY A 58 -0.68 16.82 -9.92
CA GLY A 58 -0.16 18.09 -9.43
C GLY A 58 1.10 17.96 -8.60
N ASP A 59 1.59 19.08 -8.12
CA ASP A 59 2.71 19.15 -7.19
C ASP A 59 2.37 18.47 -5.87
N LEU A 60 3.28 17.61 -5.37
CA LEU A 60 3.02 16.79 -4.18
C LEU A 60 2.79 17.64 -2.92
N ALA A 61 3.53 18.72 -2.73
CA ALA A 61 3.37 19.59 -1.58
C ALA A 61 2.03 20.34 -1.60
N ALA A 62 1.58 20.75 -2.79
CA ALA A 62 0.26 21.35 -2.95
C ALA A 62 -0.87 20.33 -2.67
N LEU A 63 -0.73 19.10 -3.17
CA LEU A 63 -1.69 18.02 -2.92
C LEU A 63 -1.74 17.64 -1.44
N GLU A 64 -0.60 17.53 -0.78
CA GLU A 64 -0.52 17.28 0.67
C GLU A 64 -1.26 18.36 1.45
N LYS A 65 -0.97 19.63 1.18
CA LYS A 65 -1.63 20.76 1.84
C LYS A 65 -3.16 20.70 1.70
N VAL A 66 -3.64 20.37 0.51
CA VAL A 66 -5.09 20.23 0.26
C VAL A 66 -5.68 19.03 1.00
N CYS A 67 -5.00 17.88 0.97
CA CYS A 67 -5.49 16.67 1.66
C CYS A 67 -5.49 16.82 3.19
N ARG A 68 -4.54 17.56 3.77
CA ARG A 68 -4.49 17.86 5.21
C ARG A 68 -5.65 18.73 5.71
N LEU A 69 -6.42 19.36 4.84
CA LEU A 69 -7.66 20.04 5.23
C LEU A 69 -8.78 19.05 5.63
N TRP A 70 -8.67 17.79 5.21
CA TRP A 70 -9.71 16.77 5.33
C TRP A 70 -9.26 15.51 6.09
N PHE A 71 -7.97 15.24 6.16
CA PHE A 71 -7.42 14.01 6.71
C PHE A 71 -6.24 14.29 7.64
N HIS A 72 -6.11 13.48 8.69
CA HIS A 72 -4.95 13.46 9.57
C HIS A 72 -3.83 12.64 8.91
N LEU A 73 -2.88 13.32 8.30
CA LEU A 73 -1.82 12.67 7.53
C LEU A 73 -0.50 12.66 8.29
N GLU A 74 0.09 11.47 8.45
CA GLU A 74 1.44 11.26 8.97
C GLU A 74 2.33 10.65 7.87
N PRO A 75 3.55 11.13 7.64
CA PRO A 75 4.41 10.63 6.58
C PRO A 75 4.76 9.15 6.75
N VAL A 76 4.72 8.40 5.66
CA VAL A 76 5.30 7.05 5.58
C VAL A 76 6.82 7.18 5.37
N PRO A 77 7.69 6.64 6.26
CA PRO A 77 9.12 6.95 6.27
C PRO A 77 9.91 6.58 5.01
N TRP A 78 9.41 5.64 4.22
CA TRP A 78 10.12 5.10 3.04
C TRP A 78 9.63 5.64 1.71
N THR A 79 8.74 6.63 1.69
CA THR A 79 8.24 7.23 0.46
C THR A 79 7.86 8.70 0.65
N GLU A 80 8.18 9.55 -0.31
CA GLU A 80 7.88 10.99 -0.25
C GLU A 80 6.40 11.33 -0.47
N CYS A 81 5.64 10.44 -1.10
CA CYS A 81 4.25 10.67 -1.48
C CYS A 81 3.23 9.84 -0.68
N GLY A 82 3.70 9.02 0.25
CA GLY A 82 2.85 8.15 1.07
C GLY A 82 2.60 8.70 2.47
N PHE A 83 1.36 8.52 2.94
CA PHE A 83 0.93 8.98 4.25
C PHE A 83 0.05 7.93 4.91
N TYR A 84 0.24 7.75 6.23
CA TYR A 84 -0.79 7.17 7.08
C TYR A 84 -1.93 8.14 7.21
N TYR A 85 -3.16 7.66 7.38
CA TYR A 85 -4.30 8.52 7.71
C TYR A 85 -5.04 8.03 8.95
N GLY A 86 -5.76 8.95 9.62
CA GLY A 86 -6.46 8.69 10.87
C GLY A 86 -7.55 7.63 10.75
N GLU A 87 -7.82 6.92 11.84
CA GLU A 87 -8.81 5.82 11.89
C GLU A 87 -10.24 6.31 11.54
N GLU A 88 -10.57 7.55 11.92
CA GLU A 88 -11.86 8.17 11.62
C GLU A 88 -11.98 8.74 10.21
N ASP A 89 -10.85 8.90 9.51
CA ASP A 89 -10.83 9.41 8.15
C ASP A 89 -11.48 8.42 7.17
N ARG A 90 -12.13 8.97 6.15
CA ARG A 90 -12.83 8.16 5.12
C ARG A 90 -12.43 8.60 3.71
N PRO A 91 -11.11 8.53 3.36
CA PRO A 91 -10.63 9.02 2.07
C PRO A 91 -11.29 8.33 0.88
N GLY A 92 -11.72 7.07 1.00
CA GLY A 92 -12.43 6.35 -0.06
C GLY A 92 -13.82 6.90 -0.40
N LYS A 93 -14.39 7.75 0.47
CA LYS A 93 -15.69 8.40 0.24
C LYS A 93 -15.57 9.87 -0.18
N HIS A 94 -14.35 10.39 -0.23
CA HIS A 94 -14.11 11.78 -0.57
C HIS A 94 -14.02 12.00 -2.08
N PRO A 95 -14.56 13.10 -2.65
CA PRO A 95 -14.51 13.38 -4.09
C PRO A 95 -13.09 13.37 -4.68
N TYR A 96 -12.07 13.68 -3.90
CA TYR A 96 -10.67 13.65 -4.33
C TYR A 96 -10.17 12.24 -4.65
N HIS A 97 -10.78 11.20 -4.05
CA HIS A 97 -10.51 9.82 -4.42
C HIS A 97 -10.94 9.54 -5.87
N GLU A 98 -12.17 9.94 -6.21
CA GLU A 98 -12.70 9.79 -7.58
C GLU A 98 -11.93 10.66 -8.60
N ALA A 99 -11.49 11.85 -8.18
CA ALA A 99 -10.63 12.71 -9.00
C ALA A 99 -9.20 12.18 -9.17
N GLY A 100 -8.82 11.11 -8.44
CA GLY A 100 -7.50 10.48 -8.53
C GLY A 100 -6.37 11.29 -7.94
N LEU A 101 -6.64 12.19 -6.95
CA LEU A 101 -5.59 12.96 -6.29
C LEU A 101 -4.68 12.09 -5.42
N TYR A 102 -5.18 10.96 -5.00
CA TYR A 102 -4.45 9.93 -4.25
C TYR A 102 -4.98 8.53 -4.56
N TYR A 103 -4.18 7.54 -4.24
CA TYR A 103 -4.54 6.13 -4.23
C TYR A 103 -4.53 5.61 -2.79
N ILE A 104 -5.57 4.92 -2.34
CA ILE A 104 -5.58 4.24 -1.05
C ILE A 104 -4.72 2.99 -1.18
N GLN A 105 -3.61 2.94 -0.48
CA GLN A 105 -2.62 1.87 -0.57
C GLN A 105 -2.09 1.57 0.82
N GLU A 106 -1.91 0.29 1.10
CA GLU A 106 -1.26 -0.17 2.32
C GLU A 106 0.20 0.34 2.33
N PRO A 107 0.68 0.94 3.43
CA PRO A 107 2.00 1.57 3.47
C PRO A 107 3.17 0.67 3.08
N SER A 108 3.20 -0.59 3.52
CA SER A 108 4.29 -1.52 3.17
C SER A 108 4.31 -1.83 1.66
N ALA A 109 3.15 -1.85 1.01
CA ALA A 109 3.06 -2.07 -0.44
C ALA A 109 3.68 -0.91 -1.26
N MET A 110 3.80 0.28 -0.69
CA MET A 110 4.47 1.42 -1.34
C MET A 110 5.99 1.20 -1.43
N ALA A 111 6.60 0.51 -0.47
CA ALA A 111 8.04 0.26 -0.42
C ALA A 111 8.57 -0.50 -1.64
N VAL A 112 7.74 -1.36 -2.25
CA VAL A 112 8.14 -2.19 -3.40
C VAL A 112 8.60 -1.33 -4.59
N VAL A 113 7.84 -0.29 -4.92
CA VAL A 113 8.16 0.60 -6.06
C VAL A 113 9.31 1.55 -5.72
N GLU A 114 9.42 1.98 -4.46
CA GLU A 114 10.58 2.75 -4.01
C GLU A 114 11.88 1.94 -4.13
N ALA A 115 11.86 0.67 -3.72
CA ALA A 115 13.01 -0.23 -3.85
C ALA A 115 13.33 -0.58 -5.31
N LEU A 116 12.34 -0.54 -6.21
CA LEU A 116 12.54 -0.77 -7.64
C LEU A 116 13.33 0.36 -8.31
N GLY A 117 13.29 1.59 -7.78
CA GLY A 117 14.07 2.71 -8.27
C GLY A 117 13.69 3.16 -9.70
N VAL A 118 12.39 3.17 -10.00
CA VAL A 118 11.88 3.55 -11.34
C VAL A 118 12.19 5.00 -11.65
N GLU A 119 12.75 5.26 -12.84
CA GLU A 119 13.08 6.57 -13.37
C GLU A 119 12.29 6.93 -14.64
N PRO A 120 12.10 8.24 -14.93
CA PRO A 120 11.45 8.67 -16.17
C PRO A 120 12.20 8.18 -17.43
N GLY A 121 11.49 7.44 -18.28
CA GLY A 121 12.05 6.85 -19.50
C GLY A 121 12.18 5.32 -19.45
N ASP A 122 12.08 4.72 -18.27
CA ASP A 122 12.14 3.28 -18.11
C ASP A 122 11.01 2.53 -18.82
N ARG A 123 11.28 1.26 -19.11
CA ARG A 123 10.27 0.28 -19.54
C ARG A 123 10.06 -0.72 -18.42
N VAL A 124 8.87 -0.73 -17.86
CA VAL A 124 8.54 -1.54 -16.69
C VAL A 124 7.42 -2.52 -17.01
N LEU A 125 7.53 -3.74 -16.50
CA LEU A 125 6.51 -4.78 -16.59
C LEU A 125 6.01 -5.13 -15.19
N ASP A 126 4.71 -4.95 -14.96
CA ASP A 126 4.00 -5.41 -13.76
C ASP A 126 3.14 -6.63 -14.15
N LEU A 127 3.60 -7.84 -13.80
CA LEU A 127 2.97 -9.10 -14.23
C LEU A 127 1.69 -9.45 -13.48
N CYS A 128 1.49 -8.93 -12.28
CA CYS A 128 0.34 -9.23 -11.40
C CYS A 128 -0.24 -7.93 -10.87
N ALA A 129 -0.72 -7.08 -11.77
CA ALA A 129 -0.87 -5.65 -11.54
C ALA A 129 -2.12 -5.25 -10.74
N ALA A 130 -3.23 -5.99 -10.85
CA ALA A 130 -4.49 -5.58 -10.24
C ALA A 130 -4.46 -5.60 -8.70
N PRO A 131 -5.11 -4.62 -8.07
CA PRO A 131 -6.00 -3.60 -8.60
C PRO A 131 -5.30 -2.33 -9.15
N GLY A 132 -3.95 -2.26 -9.16
CA GLY A 132 -3.20 -1.16 -9.77
C GLY A 132 -2.42 -0.27 -8.79
N GLY A 133 -2.31 -0.62 -7.52
CA GLY A 133 -1.58 0.18 -6.53
C GLY A 133 -0.12 0.40 -6.89
N LYS A 134 0.60 -0.67 -7.28
CA LYS A 134 2.00 -0.60 -7.73
C LYS A 134 2.09 0.00 -9.13
N SER A 135 1.26 -0.44 -10.08
CA SER A 135 1.24 0.11 -11.44
C SER A 135 1.03 1.63 -11.47
N THR A 136 0.11 2.17 -10.68
CA THR A 136 -0.13 3.62 -10.61
C THR A 136 0.99 4.37 -9.91
N GLN A 137 1.73 3.73 -9.00
CA GLN A 137 2.94 4.30 -8.40
C GLN A 137 4.09 4.35 -9.41
N ILE A 138 4.31 3.26 -10.14
CA ILE A 138 5.28 3.20 -11.24
C ILE A 138 4.98 4.27 -12.29
N ALA A 139 3.72 4.39 -12.73
CA ALA A 139 3.31 5.39 -13.70
C ALA A 139 3.59 6.83 -13.22
N ALA A 140 3.38 7.12 -11.92
CA ALA A 140 3.70 8.41 -11.33
C ALA A 140 5.23 8.67 -11.34
N ARG A 141 6.07 7.67 -11.07
CA ARG A 141 7.53 7.77 -11.16
C ARG A 141 8.01 7.99 -12.60
N LEU A 142 7.38 7.35 -13.57
CA LEU A 142 7.70 7.52 -14.98
C LEU A 142 7.37 8.93 -15.52
N GLN A 143 6.52 9.71 -14.86
CA GLN A 143 6.17 11.08 -15.24
C GLN A 143 5.75 11.23 -16.71
N GLY A 144 4.99 10.26 -17.23
CA GLY A 144 4.55 10.24 -18.63
C GLY A 144 5.64 9.89 -19.66
N LYS A 145 6.86 9.56 -19.22
CA LYS A 145 7.98 9.11 -20.07
C LYS A 145 8.19 7.61 -19.92
N GLY A 146 8.70 6.96 -20.99
CA GLY A 146 8.86 5.50 -20.99
C GLY A 146 7.57 4.75 -21.19
N LEU A 147 7.50 3.50 -20.71
CA LEU A 147 6.36 2.60 -20.93
C LEU A 147 6.16 1.71 -19.70
N LEU A 148 4.91 1.61 -19.24
CA LEU A 148 4.50 0.57 -18.30
C LEU A 148 3.56 -0.41 -19.00
N VAL A 149 3.87 -1.70 -18.91
CA VAL A 149 2.94 -2.78 -19.26
C VAL A 149 2.45 -3.41 -17.97
N SER A 150 1.14 -3.38 -17.74
CA SER A 150 0.49 -3.92 -16.55
C SER A 150 -0.41 -5.08 -16.93
N ASN A 151 -0.03 -6.28 -16.51
CA ASN A 151 -0.77 -7.50 -16.81
C ASN A 151 -1.58 -8.01 -15.62
N GLU A 152 -2.76 -8.54 -15.90
CA GLU A 152 -3.57 -9.26 -14.91
C GLU A 152 -4.32 -10.41 -15.59
N ILE A 153 -4.14 -11.62 -15.08
CA ILE A 153 -4.74 -12.83 -15.68
C ILE A 153 -6.27 -12.87 -15.55
N HIS A 154 -6.83 -12.32 -14.47
CA HIS A 154 -8.26 -12.34 -14.21
C HIS A 154 -8.99 -11.17 -14.90
N PRO A 155 -9.89 -11.41 -15.88
CA PRO A 155 -10.54 -10.34 -16.66
C PRO A 155 -11.28 -9.31 -15.80
N ALA A 156 -11.97 -9.75 -14.75
CA ALA A 156 -12.69 -8.83 -13.86
C ALA A 156 -11.73 -7.90 -13.09
N ARG A 157 -10.56 -8.41 -12.69
CA ARG A 157 -9.53 -7.61 -12.02
C ARG A 157 -8.77 -6.71 -12.99
N ALA A 158 -8.53 -7.17 -14.22
CA ALA A 158 -7.94 -6.35 -15.29
C ALA A 158 -8.82 -5.13 -15.62
N LYS A 159 -10.14 -5.28 -15.57
CA LYS A 159 -11.07 -4.14 -15.72
C LYS A 159 -10.92 -3.12 -14.59
N ILE A 160 -10.79 -3.58 -13.33
CA ILE A 160 -10.56 -2.70 -12.18
C ILE A 160 -9.20 -2.00 -12.32
N LEU A 161 -8.17 -2.71 -12.76
CA LEU A 161 -6.85 -2.14 -13.04
C LEU A 161 -6.95 -1.00 -14.07
N SER A 162 -7.63 -1.23 -15.20
CA SER A 162 -7.83 -0.21 -16.24
C SER A 162 -8.52 1.03 -15.68
N GLN A 163 -9.61 0.85 -14.93
CA GLN A 163 -10.33 1.96 -14.28
C GLN A 163 -9.42 2.77 -13.33
N ASN A 164 -8.57 2.10 -12.56
CA ASN A 164 -7.64 2.78 -11.68
C ASN A 164 -6.53 3.53 -12.44
N ILE A 165 -6.00 2.96 -13.52
CA ILE A 165 -5.03 3.62 -14.41
C ILE A 165 -5.63 4.91 -15.02
N GLU A 166 -6.86 4.83 -15.51
CA GLU A 166 -7.59 5.99 -16.06
C GLU A 166 -7.86 7.04 -14.98
N ARG A 167 -8.40 6.64 -13.84
CA ARG A 167 -8.69 7.52 -12.71
C ARG A 167 -7.46 8.28 -12.23
N MET A 168 -6.32 7.60 -12.17
CA MET A 168 -5.05 8.21 -11.78
C MET A 168 -4.42 9.07 -12.90
N GLY A 169 -4.91 9.00 -14.14
CA GLY A 169 -4.43 9.82 -15.24
C GLY A 169 -3.10 9.37 -15.84
N ALA A 170 -2.78 8.08 -15.74
CA ALA A 170 -1.56 7.52 -16.30
C ALA A 170 -1.73 7.24 -17.80
N ALA A 171 -1.02 8.00 -18.65
CA ALA A 171 -1.19 7.96 -20.12
C ALA A 171 -0.26 6.98 -20.83
N ASN A 172 0.86 6.60 -20.20
CA ASN A 172 1.91 5.75 -20.78
C ASN A 172 1.84 4.31 -20.27
N VAL A 173 0.63 3.78 -20.08
CA VAL A 173 0.37 2.44 -19.54
C VAL A 173 -0.43 1.62 -20.53
N VAL A 174 0.01 0.39 -20.77
CA VAL A 174 -0.74 -0.64 -21.50
C VAL A 174 -1.24 -1.67 -20.50
N VAL A 175 -2.57 -1.84 -20.44
CA VAL A 175 -3.18 -2.90 -19.62
C VAL A 175 -3.40 -4.13 -20.46
N MET A 176 -2.91 -5.27 -20.00
CA MET A 176 -3.06 -6.57 -20.64
C MET A 176 -3.85 -7.52 -19.74
N ASN A 177 -4.62 -8.39 -20.39
CA ASN A 177 -5.26 -9.52 -19.72
C ASN A 177 -4.79 -10.81 -20.37
N HIS A 178 -3.66 -11.33 -19.89
CA HIS A 178 -3.01 -12.48 -20.46
C HIS A 178 -2.39 -13.37 -19.39
N ASP A 179 -2.17 -14.64 -19.72
CA ASP A 179 -1.32 -15.51 -18.92
C ASP A 179 0.13 -15.03 -19.07
N ALA A 180 0.86 -14.98 -17.97
CA ALA A 180 2.26 -14.54 -17.95
C ALA A 180 3.25 -15.65 -18.36
N GLN A 181 2.75 -16.85 -18.73
CA GLN A 181 3.55 -17.99 -19.20
C GLN A 181 3.81 -17.91 -20.70
#